data_1b85c11437a25e9c6c7b53e686135f0d
#
_entry.id   1b85c11437a25e9c6c7b53e686135f0d
#
_cell.length_a   1.000
_cell.length_b   1.000
_cell.length_c   1.000
_cell.angle_alpha   90.00
_cell.angle_beta   90.00
_cell.angle_gamma   90.00
#
_symmetry.space_group_name_H-M   'P 1'
#
loop_
_entity.id
_entity.type
_entity.pdbx_description
1 polymer ?
#
loop_
_entity_poly.entity_id
_entity_poly.type
_entity_poly.pdbx_seq_one_letter_code
_entity_poly.pdbx_strand_id
1 'polypeptide(L)'
;ADYLPGLTEGRHTVCMAISEPGAGAHPKKLSTRAEFDGDKVILNGQKTYLTNGPLADLFLIMAITAELDGRRSFTTFIVPKSSEGLEITESATVDFLHPSPHCGIKLTNVVVPAVNRLGPLGDAFNAISLPMRRVEDALSATKSAGAMRHRFRLLCRAATNIADPTAEMEGALGRLSVMAEAMSAIGV
;
A
#
# COMPACT_ATOMS: atom_id res chain seq x y z
N ALA A 1 -16.64 -12.99 -6.42
CA ALA A 1 -16.71 -13.35 -7.84
C ALA A 1 -17.26 -12.17 -8.68
N ASP A 2 -18.18 -11.39 -8.13
CA ASP A 2 -18.96 -10.40 -8.90
C ASP A 2 -18.17 -9.15 -9.32
N TYR A 3 -17.09 -8.82 -8.62
CA TYR A 3 -16.25 -7.65 -8.93
C TYR A 3 -15.14 -7.93 -9.95
N LEU A 4 -14.74 -9.20 -10.12
CA LEU A 4 -13.57 -9.56 -10.93
C LEU A 4 -13.71 -9.14 -12.41
N PRO A 5 -14.86 -9.32 -13.09
CA PRO A 5 -15.00 -8.83 -14.47
C PRO A 5 -14.79 -7.32 -14.59
N GLY A 6 -15.36 -6.53 -13.67
CA GLY A 6 -15.18 -5.08 -13.66
C GLY A 6 -13.73 -4.63 -13.44
N LEU A 7 -12.99 -5.36 -12.61
CA LEU A 7 -11.55 -5.10 -12.37
C LEU A 7 -10.70 -5.45 -13.60
N THR A 8 -10.94 -6.60 -14.23
CA THR A 8 -10.16 -7.05 -15.40
C THR A 8 -10.43 -6.19 -16.64
N GLU A 9 -11.61 -5.62 -16.76
CA GLU A 9 -12.00 -4.72 -17.84
C GLU A 9 -11.67 -3.24 -17.56
N GLY A 10 -11.11 -2.95 -16.38
CA GLY A 10 -10.76 -1.57 -15.97
C GLY A 10 -11.95 -0.68 -15.64
N ARG A 11 -13.16 -1.26 -15.45
CA ARG A 11 -14.36 -0.52 -15.05
C ARG A 11 -14.42 -0.21 -13.55
N HIS A 12 -13.67 -0.98 -12.75
CA HIS A 12 -13.54 -0.77 -11.32
C HIS A 12 -12.08 -0.60 -10.94
N THR A 13 -11.84 0.32 -10.04
CA THR A 13 -10.55 0.54 -9.38
C THR A 13 -10.62 0.06 -7.94
N VAL A 14 -9.51 -0.47 -7.44
CA VAL A 14 -9.42 -1.00 -6.07
C VAL A 14 -8.31 -0.33 -5.29
N CYS A 15 -8.55 -0.10 -4.00
CA CYS A 15 -7.57 0.41 -3.07
C CYS A 15 -7.38 -0.55 -1.89
N MET A 16 -6.13 -0.84 -1.54
CA MET A 16 -5.80 -1.62 -0.36
C MET A 16 -5.83 -0.74 0.89
N ALA A 17 -6.60 -1.15 1.90
CA ALA A 17 -6.82 -0.42 3.14
C ALA A 17 -6.32 -1.21 4.35
N ILE A 18 -5.00 -1.12 4.64
CA ILE A 18 -4.35 -1.79 5.77
C ILE A 18 -3.97 -0.80 6.85
N SER A 19 -3.23 0.27 6.49
CA SER A 19 -2.64 1.22 7.43
C SER A 19 -3.68 1.97 8.25
N GLU A 20 -3.36 2.25 9.52
CA GLU A 20 -4.21 3.00 10.44
C GLU A 20 -3.47 4.19 11.05
N PRO A 21 -4.19 5.23 11.48
CA PRO A 21 -3.58 6.38 12.16
C PRO A 21 -2.74 5.95 13.36
N GLY A 22 -1.50 6.45 13.45
CA GLY A 22 -0.56 6.15 14.53
C GLY A 22 0.01 4.73 14.55
N ALA A 23 -0.49 3.82 13.71
CA ALA A 23 -0.09 2.42 13.66
C ALA A 23 0.67 2.05 12.39
N GLY A 24 0.46 2.80 11.29
CA GLY A 24 0.88 2.34 9.96
C GLY A 24 0.24 0.99 9.64
N ALA A 25 0.98 0.10 8.97
CA ALA A 25 0.54 -1.26 8.64
C ALA A 25 1.01 -2.33 9.66
N HIS A 26 1.43 -1.93 10.87
CA HIS A 26 1.99 -2.88 11.85
C HIS A 26 0.88 -3.74 12.48
N PRO A 27 0.85 -5.08 12.27
CA PRO A 27 -0.29 -5.93 12.64
C PRO A 27 -0.69 -5.82 14.12
N LYS A 28 0.29 -5.72 15.04
CA LYS A 28 0.02 -5.62 16.49
C LYS A 28 -0.67 -4.31 16.90
N LYS A 29 -0.67 -3.30 16.04
CA LYS A 29 -1.23 -1.96 16.35
C LYS A 29 -2.55 -1.68 15.64
N LEU A 30 -2.93 -2.50 14.66
CA LEU A 30 -4.20 -2.34 13.95
C LEU A 30 -5.37 -2.53 14.92
N SER A 31 -6.43 -1.76 14.75
CA SER A 31 -7.60 -1.71 15.63
C SER A 31 -8.93 -1.87 14.89
N THR A 32 -8.97 -1.71 13.58
CA THR A 32 -10.18 -1.93 12.78
C THR A 32 -10.69 -3.35 12.98
N ARG A 33 -11.98 -3.47 13.34
CA ARG A 33 -12.63 -4.75 13.64
C ARG A 33 -13.73 -5.07 12.64
N ALA A 34 -13.95 -6.36 12.48
CA ALA A 34 -15.04 -6.91 11.68
C ALA A 34 -15.75 -7.99 12.51
N GLU A 35 -17.04 -7.84 12.68
CA GLU A 35 -17.90 -8.75 13.47
C GLU A 35 -18.89 -9.42 12.51
N PHE A 36 -19.00 -10.76 12.60
CA PHE A 36 -19.98 -11.52 11.84
C PHE A 36 -21.34 -11.46 12.49
N ASP A 37 -22.37 -11.17 11.71
CA ASP A 37 -23.78 -11.23 12.08
C ASP A 37 -24.56 -12.01 11.02
N GLY A 38 -24.68 -13.30 11.19
CA GLY A 38 -25.27 -14.20 10.22
C GLY A 38 -24.50 -14.22 8.89
N ASP A 39 -25.16 -13.81 7.82
CA ASP A 39 -24.64 -13.70 6.46
C ASP A 39 -23.99 -12.32 6.16
N LYS A 40 -23.86 -11.48 7.16
CA LYS A 40 -23.31 -10.13 7.08
C LYS A 40 -22.06 -9.98 7.92
N VAL A 41 -21.30 -8.93 7.65
CA VAL A 41 -20.15 -8.50 8.44
C VAL A 41 -20.27 -7.01 8.68
N ILE A 42 -20.07 -6.61 9.94
CA ILE A 42 -20.09 -5.21 10.39
C ILE A 42 -18.66 -4.76 10.63
N LEU A 43 -18.23 -3.71 9.92
CA LEU A 43 -16.88 -3.16 10.06
C LEU A 43 -16.90 -1.82 10.78
N ASN A 44 -15.96 -1.67 11.72
CA ASN A 44 -15.72 -0.44 12.47
C ASN A 44 -14.24 -0.14 12.57
N GLY A 45 -13.84 1.12 12.37
CA GLY A 45 -12.46 1.56 12.50
C GLY A 45 -12.07 2.71 11.57
N GLN A 46 -10.76 2.87 11.38
CA GLN A 46 -10.20 3.91 10.52
C GLN A 46 -9.01 3.38 9.74
N LYS A 47 -8.87 3.82 8.49
CA LYS A 47 -7.69 3.55 7.67
C LYS A 47 -7.12 4.86 7.12
N THR A 48 -5.82 4.89 6.86
CA THR A 48 -5.12 6.08 6.40
C THR A 48 -4.06 5.74 5.36
N TYR A 49 -3.52 6.76 4.69
CA TYR A 49 -2.52 6.63 3.62
C TYR A 49 -2.98 5.72 2.48
N LEU A 50 -4.24 5.84 2.10
CA LEU A 50 -4.85 5.02 1.06
C LEU A 50 -4.51 5.60 -0.31
N THR A 51 -3.50 5.03 -0.95
CA THR A 51 -3.05 5.41 -2.29
C THR A 51 -4.16 5.16 -3.31
N ASN A 52 -4.48 6.18 -4.11
CA ASN A 52 -5.60 6.21 -5.05
C ASN A 52 -6.98 5.99 -4.40
N GLY A 53 -7.08 6.04 -3.08
CA GLY A 53 -8.36 5.89 -2.37
C GLY A 53 -9.47 6.82 -2.87
N PRO A 54 -9.21 8.12 -3.14
CA PRO A 54 -10.22 9.01 -3.71
C PRO A 54 -10.79 8.54 -5.06
N LEU A 55 -10.02 7.79 -5.84
CA LEU A 55 -10.39 7.27 -7.16
C LEU A 55 -10.95 5.84 -7.11
N ALA A 56 -10.81 5.16 -5.96
CA ALA A 56 -11.24 3.77 -5.83
C ALA A 56 -12.76 3.63 -5.81
N ASP A 57 -13.26 2.58 -6.45
CA ASP A 57 -14.64 2.12 -6.35
C ASP A 57 -14.83 1.11 -5.22
N LEU A 58 -13.76 0.36 -4.93
CA LEU A 58 -13.73 -0.71 -3.94
C LEU A 58 -12.55 -0.55 -3.00
N PHE A 59 -12.76 -0.79 -1.72
CA PHE A 59 -11.70 -0.88 -0.72
C PHE A 59 -11.51 -2.33 -0.27
N LEU A 60 -10.26 -2.80 -0.27
CA LEU A 60 -9.88 -4.08 0.34
C LEU A 60 -9.47 -3.80 1.79
N ILE A 61 -10.41 -3.94 2.71
CA ILE A 61 -10.24 -3.54 4.11
C ILE A 61 -9.77 -4.73 4.93
N MET A 62 -8.57 -4.64 5.49
CA MET A 62 -8.08 -5.61 6.47
C MET A 62 -8.57 -5.24 7.86
N ALA A 63 -9.28 -6.18 8.51
CA ALA A 63 -9.85 -6.00 9.83
C ALA A 63 -9.59 -7.21 10.74
N ILE A 64 -9.58 -6.99 12.05
CA ILE A 64 -9.50 -8.03 13.08
C ILE A 64 -10.84 -8.76 13.12
N THR A 65 -10.80 -10.08 12.94
CA THR A 65 -11.99 -10.95 13.05
C THR A 65 -11.95 -11.86 14.26
N ALA A 66 -10.79 -12.02 14.88
CA ALA A 66 -10.67 -12.75 16.16
C ALA A 66 -9.43 -12.26 16.92
N GLU A 67 -9.49 -12.40 18.25
CA GLU A 67 -8.36 -12.14 19.14
C GLU A 67 -8.36 -13.24 20.22
N LEU A 68 -7.26 -14.03 20.29
CA LEU A 68 -7.08 -15.11 21.25
C LEU A 68 -5.66 -15.01 21.84
N ASP A 69 -5.55 -14.95 23.16
CA ASP A 69 -4.28 -14.86 23.89
C ASP A 69 -3.35 -13.74 23.36
N GLY A 70 -3.93 -12.57 23.05
CA GLY A 70 -3.22 -11.41 22.52
C GLY A 70 -2.76 -11.57 21.05
N ARG A 71 -3.13 -12.66 20.39
CA ARG A 71 -2.90 -12.88 18.96
C ARG A 71 -4.14 -12.49 18.18
N ARG A 72 -3.95 -11.61 17.21
CA ARG A 72 -5.04 -11.11 16.34
C ARG A 72 -5.03 -11.85 15.01
N SER A 73 -6.22 -12.28 14.60
CA SER A 73 -6.50 -12.85 13.29
C SER A 73 -7.13 -11.79 12.40
N PHE A 74 -6.63 -11.66 11.18
CA PHE A 74 -7.06 -10.65 10.24
C PHE A 74 -7.75 -11.29 9.05
N THR A 75 -8.82 -10.66 8.59
CA THR A 75 -9.53 -11.01 7.37
C THR A 75 -9.67 -9.77 6.50
N THR A 76 -9.60 -9.95 5.18
CA THR A 76 -9.83 -8.86 4.23
C THR A 76 -11.24 -8.93 3.67
N PHE A 77 -11.89 -7.78 3.56
CA PHE A 77 -13.23 -7.65 2.99
C PHE A 77 -13.24 -6.67 1.83
N ILE A 78 -14.00 -6.98 0.79
CA ILE A 78 -14.28 -6.08 -0.34
C ILE A 78 -15.44 -5.19 0.07
N VAL A 79 -15.19 -3.89 0.19
CA VAL A 79 -16.17 -2.90 0.62
C VAL A 79 -16.35 -1.87 -0.50
N PRO A 80 -17.53 -1.77 -1.12
CA PRO A 80 -17.83 -0.70 -2.07
C PRO A 80 -17.71 0.67 -1.41
N LYS A 81 -17.20 1.65 -2.15
CA LYS A 81 -17.09 3.06 -1.70
C LYS A 81 -18.45 3.64 -1.30
N SER A 82 -19.51 3.18 -1.95
CA SER A 82 -20.90 3.61 -1.70
C SER A 82 -21.54 2.96 -0.47
N SER A 83 -20.82 2.12 0.28
CA SER A 83 -21.37 1.48 1.49
C SER A 83 -21.76 2.51 2.53
N GLU A 84 -22.95 2.38 3.10
CA GLU A 84 -23.42 3.22 4.20
C GLU A 84 -22.46 3.12 5.39
N GLY A 85 -22.15 4.25 6.04
CA GLY A 85 -21.19 4.33 7.15
C GLY A 85 -19.71 4.38 6.76
N LEU A 86 -19.39 4.32 5.46
CA LEU A 86 -18.04 4.57 4.95
C LEU A 86 -17.89 6.06 4.59
N GLU A 87 -17.00 6.74 5.27
CA GLU A 87 -16.68 8.15 5.03
C GLU A 87 -15.24 8.28 4.54
N ILE A 88 -15.04 9.01 3.44
CA ILE A 88 -13.70 9.42 2.99
C ILE A 88 -13.23 10.55 3.91
N THR A 89 -12.03 10.41 4.46
CA THR A 89 -11.41 11.43 5.31
C THR A 89 -10.15 11.97 4.65
N GLU A 90 -9.78 13.17 5.05
CA GLU A 90 -8.49 13.73 4.64
C GLU A 90 -7.34 12.86 5.14
N SER A 91 -6.32 12.73 4.33
CA SER A 91 -5.05 12.13 4.69
C SER A 91 -3.95 13.19 4.58
N ALA A 92 -2.81 12.93 5.20
CA ALA A 92 -1.67 13.80 5.03
C ALA A 92 -1.35 13.98 3.53
N THR A 93 -1.23 15.21 3.09
CA THR A 93 -0.79 15.54 1.74
C THR A 93 0.64 15.08 1.57
N VAL A 94 0.90 14.26 0.57
CA VAL A 94 2.23 13.73 0.28
C VAL A 94 2.67 14.28 -1.07
N ASP A 95 3.22 15.50 -1.04
CA ASP A 95 3.53 16.29 -2.25
C ASP A 95 4.41 15.55 -3.27
N PHE A 96 5.34 14.72 -2.80
CA PHE A 96 6.23 13.96 -3.68
C PHE A 96 5.57 12.73 -4.35
N LEU A 97 4.32 12.42 -4.02
CA LEU A 97 3.56 11.32 -4.66
C LEU A 97 2.57 11.81 -5.72
N HIS A 98 2.56 13.10 -6.04
CA HIS A 98 1.75 13.58 -7.16
C HIS A 98 2.08 12.87 -8.48
N PRO A 99 1.06 12.58 -9.32
CA PRO A 99 -0.35 12.95 -9.20
C PRO A 99 -1.24 11.93 -8.45
N SER A 100 -0.68 10.95 -7.73
CA SER A 100 -1.44 9.91 -7.04
C SER A 100 -2.13 10.48 -5.78
N PRO A 101 -3.47 10.59 -5.74
CA PRO A 101 -4.16 11.12 -4.59
C PRO A 101 -4.20 10.10 -3.43
N HIS A 102 -4.23 10.61 -2.20
CA HIS A 102 -4.33 9.82 -0.99
C HIS A 102 -5.52 10.27 -0.15
N CYS A 103 -6.11 9.36 0.59
CA CYS A 103 -7.13 9.66 1.58
C CYS A 103 -7.00 8.75 2.80
N GLY A 104 -7.80 9.03 3.81
CA GLY A 104 -8.20 8.08 4.83
C GLY A 104 -9.63 7.63 4.61
N ILE A 105 -10.08 6.66 5.38
CA ILE A 105 -11.49 6.30 5.52
C ILE A 105 -11.83 6.07 6.98
N LYS A 106 -13.08 6.39 7.34
CA LYS A 106 -13.69 6.04 8.60
C LYS A 106 -14.84 5.08 8.34
N LEU A 107 -14.93 4.05 9.16
CA LEU A 107 -15.94 3.00 9.08
C LEU A 107 -16.77 3.05 10.36
N THR A 108 -18.06 3.30 10.22
CA THR A 108 -19.01 3.35 11.33
C THR A 108 -20.16 2.40 11.01
N ASN A 109 -20.13 1.21 11.59
CA ASN A 109 -21.12 0.15 11.36
C ASN A 109 -21.35 -0.15 9.87
N VAL A 110 -20.26 -0.19 9.08
CA VAL A 110 -20.35 -0.52 7.66
C VAL A 110 -20.71 -1.98 7.50
N VAL A 111 -21.84 -2.25 6.85
CA VAL A 111 -22.36 -3.61 6.67
C VAL A 111 -22.09 -4.09 5.25
N VAL A 112 -21.47 -5.25 5.13
CA VAL A 112 -21.26 -5.93 3.84
C VAL A 112 -21.68 -7.41 3.95
N PRO A 113 -22.06 -8.06 2.84
CA PRO A 113 -22.29 -9.50 2.83
C PRO A 113 -21.02 -10.28 3.23
N ALA A 114 -21.17 -11.37 3.99
CA ALA A 114 -20.02 -12.20 4.38
C ALA A 114 -19.27 -12.82 3.19
N VAL A 115 -19.93 -12.97 2.06
CA VAL A 115 -19.33 -13.43 0.79
C VAL A 115 -18.32 -12.43 0.20
N ASN A 116 -18.34 -11.17 0.65
CA ASN A 116 -17.35 -10.16 0.28
C ASN A 116 -15.98 -10.40 0.95
N ARG A 117 -15.84 -11.46 1.74
CA ARG A 117 -14.56 -11.88 2.27
C ARG A 117 -13.61 -12.25 1.13
N LEU A 118 -12.41 -11.69 1.15
CA LEU A 118 -11.33 -12.00 0.24
C LEU A 118 -10.32 -12.92 0.93
N GLY A 119 -10.15 -14.13 0.41
CA GLY A 119 -9.22 -15.12 0.94
C GLY A 119 -9.72 -15.87 2.19
N PRO A 120 -8.84 -16.58 2.90
CA PRO A 120 -9.19 -17.38 4.08
C PRO A 120 -9.55 -16.50 5.28
N LEU A 121 -10.43 -17.02 6.13
CA LEU A 121 -10.80 -16.37 7.40
C LEU A 121 -9.58 -16.38 8.34
N GLY A 122 -9.27 -15.22 8.91
CA GLY A 122 -8.23 -15.07 9.94
C GLY A 122 -6.79 -15.05 9.44
N ASP A 123 -6.53 -15.30 8.15
CA ASP A 123 -5.17 -15.43 7.59
C ASP A 123 -4.87 -14.41 6.48
N ALA A 124 -5.50 -13.26 6.49
CA ALA A 124 -5.27 -12.22 5.49
C ALA A 124 -3.81 -11.72 5.43
N PHE A 125 -3.09 -11.80 6.54
CA PHE A 125 -1.69 -11.40 6.57
C PHE A 125 -0.83 -12.25 5.63
N ASN A 126 -0.93 -13.59 5.73
CA ASN A 126 -0.16 -14.50 4.88
C ASN A 126 -0.73 -14.61 3.46
N ALA A 127 -2.06 -14.64 3.35
CA ALA A 127 -2.72 -14.88 2.06
C ALA A 127 -2.81 -13.63 1.17
N ILE A 128 -2.78 -12.43 1.75
CA ILE A 128 -2.97 -11.17 1.02
C ILE A 128 -1.75 -10.24 1.18
N SER A 129 -1.42 -9.85 2.44
CA SER A 129 -0.38 -8.83 2.67
C SER A 129 1.00 -9.26 2.24
N LEU A 130 1.43 -10.47 2.56
CA LEU A 130 2.76 -10.95 2.21
C LEU A 130 2.96 -11.12 0.69
N PRO A 131 2.03 -11.75 -0.06
CA PRO A 131 2.14 -11.83 -1.51
C PRO A 131 2.15 -10.45 -2.17
N MET A 132 1.27 -9.53 -1.73
CA MET A 132 1.24 -8.15 -2.23
C MET A 132 2.58 -7.45 -1.98
N ARG A 133 3.13 -7.56 -0.78
CA ARG A 133 4.42 -6.97 -0.43
C ARG A 133 5.56 -7.46 -1.31
N ARG A 134 5.59 -8.74 -1.65
CA ARG A 134 6.61 -9.29 -2.58
C ARG A 134 6.55 -8.63 -3.96
N VAL A 135 5.34 -8.40 -4.47
CA VAL A 135 5.14 -7.68 -5.73
C VAL A 135 5.57 -6.21 -5.59
N GLU A 136 5.18 -5.53 -4.51
CA GLU A 136 5.58 -4.15 -4.24
C GLU A 136 7.10 -4.02 -4.10
N ASP A 137 7.76 -4.93 -3.40
CA ASP A 137 9.22 -4.94 -3.22
C ASP A 137 9.93 -5.10 -4.56
N ALA A 138 9.47 -6.02 -5.43
CA ALA A 138 10.02 -6.21 -6.77
C ALA A 138 9.88 -4.94 -7.64
N LEU A 139 8.68 -4.34 -7.67
CA LEU A 139 8.43 -3.09 -8.39
C LEU A 139 9.23 -1.92 -7.81
N SER A 140 9.40 -1.88 -6.48
CA SER A 140 10.16 -0.85 -5.78
C SER A 140 11.67 -0.96 -6.06
N ALA A 141 12.20 -2.15 -6.23
CA ALA A 141 13.59 -2.36 -6.63
C ALA A 141 13.88 -1.71 -8.00
N THR A 142 13.04 -1.98 -9.00
CA THR A 142 13.14 -1.38 -10.34
C THR A 142 13.04 0.15 -10.31
N LYS A 143 12.06 0.67 -9.56
CA LYS A 143 11.88 2.13 -9.38
C LYS A 143 13.11 2.76 -8.72
N SER A 144 13.66 2.11 -7.70
CA SER A 144 14.83 2.60 -6.97
C SER A 144 16.08 2.60 -7.86
N ALA A 145 16.27 1.56 -8.66
CA ALA A 145 17.35 1.51 -9.65
C ALA A 145 17.27 2.66 -10.67
N GLY A 146 16.06 2.93 -11.19
CA GLY A 146 15.82 4.06 -12.10
C GLY A 146 16.11 5.41 -11.43
N ALA A 147 15.68 5.61 -10.19
CA ALA A 147 15.94 6.84 -9.43
C ALA A 147 17.44 7.02 -9.14
N MET A 148 18.17 5.96 -8.80
CA MET A 148 19.62 6.01 -8.58
C MET A 148 20.35 6.36 -9.86
N ARG A 149 20.02 5.74 -10.99
CA ARG A 149 20.59 6.07 -12.30
C ARG A 149 20.35 7.53 -12.70
N HIS A 150 19.14 8.02 -12.44
CA HIS A 150 18.81 9.42 -12.72
C HIS A 150 19.65 10.37 -11.87
N ARG A 151 19.72 10.16 -10.56
CA ARG A 151 20.53 10.96 -9.63
C ARG A 151 22.02 10.91 -9.99
N PHE A 152 22.53 9.73 -10.31
CA PHE A 152 23.91 9.57 -10.76
C PHE A 152 24.20 10.43 -12.00
N ARG A 153 23.33 10.41 -13.02
CA ARG A 153 23.48 11.26 -14.21
C ARG A 153 23.48 12.75 -13.88
N LEU A 154 22.61 13.19 -12.96
CA LEU A 154 22.58 14.59 -12.51
C LEU A 154 23.88 14.98 -11.80
N LEU A 155 24.39 14.11 -10.93
CA LEU A 155 25.68 14.33 -10.22
C LEU A 155 26.86 14.37 -11.19
N CYS A 156 26.91 13.47 -12.17
CA CYS A 156 27.94 13.51 -13.22
C CYS A 156 27.91 14.84 -14.00
N ARG A 157 26.71 15.30 -14.41
CA ARG A 157 26.57 16.60 -15.09
C ARG A 157 27.00 17.77 -14.21
N ALA A 158 26.70 17.75 -12.91
CA ALA A 158 27.14 18.77 -11.99
C ALA A 158 28.67 18.73 -11.82
N ALA A 159 29.26 17.54 -11.73
CA ALA A 159 30.70 17.36 -11.57
C ALA A 159 31.51 17.84 -12.79
N THR A 160 30.96 17.78 -14.02
CA THR A 160 31.65 18.33 -15.20
C THR A 160 31.87 19.85 -15.16
N ASN A 161 31.12 20.56 -14.31
CA ASN A 161 31.27 21.99 -14.09
C ASN A 161 32.27 22.34 -12.98
N ILE A 162 32.88 21.34 -12.33
CA ILE A 162 33.86 21.53 -11.26
C ILE A 162 35.26 21.50 -11.89
N ALA A 163 36.00 22.58 -11.76
CA ALA A 163 37.30 22.73 -12.42
C ALA A 163 38.37 21.75 -11.91
N ASP A 164 38.26 21.32 -10.63
CA ASP A 164 39.20 20.37 -10.02
C ASP A 164 38.43 19.44 -9.06
N PRO A 165 37.85 18.33 -9.57
CA PRO A 165 37.14 17.38 -8.73
C PRO A 165 38.11 16.64 -7.80
N THR A 166 37.77 16.53 -6.54
CA THR A 166 38.59 15.78 -5.58
C THR A 166 38.50 14.28 -5.83
N ALA A 167 39.56 13.53 -5.47
CA ALA A 167 39.55 12.06 -5.53
C ALA A 167 38.41 11.44 -4.70
N GLU A 168 37.97 12.10 -3.63
CA GLU A 168 36.82 11.68 -2.85
C GLU A 168 35.51 11.79 -3.64
N MET A 169 35.31 12.86 -4.40
CA MET A 169 34.15 13.04 -5.29
C MET A 169 34.10 11.98 -6.38
N GLU A 170 35.26 11.74 -7.04
CA GLU A 170 35.36 10.70 -8.08
C GLU A 170 35.08 9.32 -7.51
N GLY A 171 35.63 9.00 -6.33
CA GLY A 171 35.38 7.76 -5.62
C GLY A 171 33.89 7.60 -5.21
N ALA A 172 33.23 8.69 -4.79
CA ALA A 172 31.80 8.68 -4.45
C ALA A 172 30.92 8.41 -5.70
N LEU A 173 31.25 9.06 -6.82
CA LEU A 173 30.54 8.82 -8.10
C LEU A 173 30.75 7.38 -8.59
N GLY A 174 31.98 6.83 -8.48
CA GLY A 174 32.25 5.44 -8.81
C GLY A 174 31.41 4.46 -7.97
N ARG A 175 31.32 4.65 -6.66
CA ARG A 175 30.48 3.83 -5.78
C ARG A 175 28.99 3.91 -6.16
N LEU A 176 28.49 5.11 -6.44
CA LEU A 176 27.10 5.29 -6.87
C LEU A 176 26.81 4.59 -8.20
N SER A 177 27.74 4.60 -9.15
CA SER A 177 27.63 3.86 -10.42
C SER A 177 27.48 2.36 -10.18
N VAL A 178 28.38 1.78 -9.38
CA VAL A 178 28.37 0.35 -9.07
C VAL A 178 27.06 -0.03 -8.34
N MET A 179 26.61 0.78 -7.39
CA MET A 179 25.34 0.53 -6.68
C MET A 179 24.14 0.60 -7.64
N ALA A 180 24.10 1.56 -8.56
CA ALA A 180 23.03 1.68 -9.55
C ALA A 180 22.97 0.48 -10.50
N GLU A 181 24.11 -0.04 -10.92
CA GLU A 181 24.19 -1.26 -11.75
C GLU A 181 23.80 -2.52 -10.96
N ALA A 182 24.28 -2.67 -9.73
CA ALA A 182 23.91 -3.79 -8.85
C ALA A 182 22.41 -3.83 -8.61
N MET A 183 21.78 -2.68 -8.29
CA MET A 183 20.33 -2.60 -8.12
C MET A 183 19.56 -2.95 -9.38
N SER A 184 20.11 -2.62 -10.54
CA SER A 184 19.49 -2.95 -11.83
C SER A 184 19.54 -4.45 -12.13
N ALA A 185 20.61 -5.12 -11.74
CA ALA A 185 20.76 -6.57 -11.91
C ALA A 185 19.83 -7.38 -10.99
N ILE A 186 19.41 -6.82 -9.86
CA ILE A 186 18.48 -7.47 -8.91
C ILE A 186 17.02 -7.27 -9.35
N GLY A 187 16.71 -6.19 -10.06
CA GLY A 187 15.34 -5.80 -10.45
C GLY A 187 14.88 -6.34 -11.82
N VAL A 188 15.62 -7.27 -12.44
CA VAL A 188 15.29 -7.89 -13.74
C VAL A 188 14.63 -9.24 -13.55
#